data_88c02aeec621c53c3169230498ba35d6
#
_entry.id   88c02aeec621c53c3169230498ba35d6
#
_cell.length_a   1.000
_cell.length_b   1.000
_cell.length_c   1.000
_cell.angle_alpha   90.00
_cell.angle_beta   90.00
_cell.angle_gamma   90.00
#
_symmetry.space_group_name_H-M   'P 1'
#
loop_
_entity.id
_entity.type
_entity.pdbx_description
1 polymer ?
#
loop_
_entity_poly.entity_id
_entity_poly.type
_entity_poly.pdbx_seq_one_letter_code
_entity_poly.pdbx_strand_id
1 'polypeptide(L)'
;MMKKILLFLFFGFSFLMAKPVVSVSIAPQEFFVKKIAGDSVEINTLLPQNSDEHTFEFKATHLSKLEKSDLYFTMGLEFEKVFLDKFKRNFPNLSIVNTQKNIHFLEFEEEHEHHDHAKDIHTWLDPILVKILATNIATALKEKYPQNAKMYETNLQNFHKELESLNSQIDEELKGVKNRKFIVYHPSWAYFAKRYHLEQIPVEIAGKEPKISDLKRIIKKAREENIKVIFVQPGFPENAARVLAKECNAKIAMINHLSKEWDKELLETTKALKKAF
;
A
#
# COMPACT_ATOMS: atom_id res chain seq x y z
N MET A 1 70.78 -18.29 -21.52
CA MET A 1 69.99 -18.14 -20.34
C MET A 1 68.58 -17.64 -20.71
N MET A 2 67.61 -18.53 -20.85
CA MET A 2 66.22 -18.17 -21.20
C MET A 2 65.45 -17.93 -19.88
N LYS A 3 64.98 -16.70 -19.66
CA LYS A 3 64.10 -16.36 -18.55
C LYS A 3 62.67 -16.83 -18.90
N LYS A 4 62.17 -17.85 -18.18
CA LYS A 4 60.76 -18.27 -18.24
C LYS A 4 59.94 -17.23 -17.50
N ILE A 5 59.09 -16.49 -18.23
CA ILE A 5 58.08 -15.60 -17.67
C ILE A 5 56.87 -16.48 -17.34
N LEU A 6 56.59 -16.65 -16.04
CA LEU A 6 55.42 -17.35 -15.52
C LEU A 6 54.26 -16.34 -15.49
N LEU A 7 53.31 -16.47 -16.44
CA LEU A 7 52.13 -15.64 -16.53
C LEU A 7 51.08 -16.22 -15.55
N PHE A 8 50.89 -15.57 -14.40
CA PHE A 8 49.80 -15.91 -13.47
C PHE A 8 48.49 -15.35 -14.03
N LEU A 9 47.66 -16.23 -14.63
CA LEU A 9 46.28 -15.94 -14.98
C LEU A 9 45.46 -15.93 -13.66
N PHE A 10 45.13 -14.71 -13.18
CA PHE A 10 44.16 -14.52 -12.12
C PHE A 10 42.75 -14.77 -12.69
N PHE A 11 42.26 -16.00 -12.54
CA PHE A 11 40.87 -16.34 -12.82
C PHE A 11 40.02 -15.73 -11.70
N GLY A 12 39.48 -14.52 -11.93
CA GLY A 12 38.51 -13.89 -11.04
C GLY A 12 37.24 -14.74 -11.01
N PHE A 13 37.09 -15.59 -9.99
CA PHE A 13 35.83 -16.28 -9.72
C PHE A 13 34.83 -15.24 -9.23
N SER A 14 34.04 -14.68 -10.15
CA SER A 14 32.85 -13.90 -9.77
C SER A 14 31.86 -14.87 -9.12
N PHE A 15 31.85 -14.92 -7.79
CA PHE A 15 30.77 -15.58 -7.06
C PHE A 15 29.48 -14.83 -7.41
N LEU A 16 28.65 -15.44 -8.23
CA LEU A 16 27.29 -14.99 -8.44
C LEU A 16 26.51 -15.29 -7.14
N MET A 17 26.64 -14.41 -6.15
CA MET A 17 25.87 -14.52 -4.92
C MET A 17 24.40 -14.31 -5.28
N ALA A 18 23.54 -15.24 -4.88
CA ALA A 18 22.09 -15.06 -5.01
C ALA A 18 21.69 -13.74 -4.33
N LYS A 19 20.77 -12.99 -4.95
CA LYS A 19 20.28 -11.74 -4.34
C LYS A 19 19.59 -12.05 -3.02
N PRO A 20 19.82 -11.23 -1.99
CA PRO A 20 19.05 -11.36 -0.76
C PRO A 20 17.55 -11.16 -1.02
N VAL A 21 16.72 -11.86 -0.29
CA VAL A 21 15.27 -11.86 -0.45
C VAL A 21 14.63 -11.04 0.67
N VAL A 22 13.70 -10.17 0.31
CA VAL A 22 12.86 -9.44 1.26
C VAL A 22 11.39 -9.73 0.98
N SER A 23 10.58 -9.84 2.02
CA SER A 23 9.12 -9.98 1.89
C SER A 23 8.43 -8.69 2.24
N VAL A 24 7.31 -8.43 1.57
CA VAL A 24 6.38 -7.32 1.83
C VAL A 24 4.96 -7.86 1.93
N SER A 25 4.09 -7.19 2.65
CA SER A 25 2.71 -7.62 2.82
C SER A 25 1.85 -7.35 1.59
N ILE A 26 1.98 -6.17 0.98
CA ILE A 26 1.13 -5.67 -0.11
C ILE A 26 1.95 -5.15 -1.30
N ALA A 27 1.34 -5.14 -2.48
CA ALA A 27 1.99 -4.72 -3.71
C ALA A 27 2.50 -3.25 -3.72
N PRO A 28 1.83 -2.26 -3.10
CA PRO A 28 2.42 -0.93 -2.92
C PRO A 28 3.78 -0.93 -2.21
N GLN A 29 3.98 -1.79 -1.19
CA GLN A 29 5.28 -1.89 -0.52
C GLN A 29 6.37 -2.46 -1.45
N GLU A 30 6.01 -3.36 -2.38
CA GLU A 30 6.95 -3.85 -3.40
C GLU A 30 7.49 -2.67 -4.23
N PHE A 31 6.59 -1.76 -4.65
CA PHE A 31 6.98 -0.55 -5.35
C PHE A 31 7.94 0.32 -4.51
N PHE A 32 7.64 0.54 -3.23
CA PHE A 32 8.49 1.36 -2.35
C PHE A 32 9.86 0.72 -2.11
N VAL A 33 9.92 -0.57 -1.84
CA VAL A 33 11.18 -1.31 -1.69
C VAL A 33 11.98 -1.25 -2.97
N LYS A 34 11.35 -1.43 -4.13
CA LYS A 34 12.01 -1.35 -5.44
C LYS A 34 12.60 0.02 -5.72
N LYS A 35 11.90 1.11 -5.36
CA LYS A 35 12.41 2.49 -5.47
C LYS A 35 13.69 2.70 -4.65
N ILE A 36 13.80 2.08 -3.48
CA ILE A 36 14.93 2.25 -2.57
C ILE A 36 16.06 1.25 -2.88
N ALA A 37 15.72 -0.03 -2.99
CA ALA A 37 16.70 -1.10 -3.14
C ALA A 37 17.18 -1.30 -4.59
N GLY A 38 16.43 -0.80 -5.58
CA GLY A 38 16.72 -1.09 -7.00
C GLY A 38 16.70 -2.59 -7.25
N ASP A 39 17.75 -3.11 -7.88
CA ASP A 39 17.93 -4.53 -8.19
C ASP A 39 18.77 -5.29 -7.17
N SER A 40 19.10 -4.69 -6.02
CA SER A 40 19.97 -5.30 -5.01
C SER A 40 19.32 -6.41 -4.20
N VAL A 41 17.98 -6.50 -4.19
CA VAL A 41 17.19 -7.52 -3.50
C VAL A 41 16.16 -8.15 -4.43
N GLU A 42 15.73 -9.37 -4.13
CA GLU A 42 14.51 -9.99 -4.65
C GLU A 42 13.35 -9.69 -3.69
N ILE A 43 12.16 -9.40 -4.23
CA ILE A 43 11.01 -9.01 -3.41
C ILE A 43 9.89 -10.04 -3.55
N ASN A 44 9.42 -10.56 -2.42
CA ASN A 44 8.25 -11.42 -2.33
C ASN A 44 7.07 -10.65 -1.77
N THR A 45 5.99 -10.53 -2.51
CA THR A 45 4.71 -9.99 -2.01
C THR A 45 3.85 -11.15 -1.49
N LEU A 46 3.31 -10.99 -0.26
CA LEU A 46 2.51 -12.04 0.38
C LEU A 46 1.06 -12.01 -0.09
N LEU A 47 0.41 -10.84 -0.05
CA LEU A 47 -0.97 -10.68 -0.52
C LEU A 47 -1.02 -10.70 -2.05
N PRO A 48 -1.79 -11.61 -2.67
CA PRO A 48 -1.96 -11.62 -4.12
C PRO A 48 -2.62 -10.32 -4.63
N GLN A 49 -2.35 -9.97 -5.88
CA GLN A 49 -3.04 -8.83 -6.50
C GLN A 49 -4.55 -9.07 -6.59
N ASN A 50 -5.33 -7.99 -6.51
CA ASN A 50 -6.79 -8.02 -6.57
C ASN A 50 -7.45 -8.87 -5.48
N SER A 51 -6.79 -9.02 -4.34
CA SER A 51 -7.35 -9.66 -3.15
C SER A 51 -7.85 -8.60 -2.17
N ASP A 52 -8.81 -8.99 -1.37
CA ASP A 52 -9.24 -8.25 -0.19
C ASP A 52 -8.26 -8.54 0.96
N GLU A 53 -7.64 -7.51 1.51
CA GLU A 53 -6.65 -7.62 2.57
C GLU A 53 -7.23 -8.03 3.92
N HIS A 54 -8.53 -7.86 4.13
CA HIS A 54 -9.22 -8.22 5.37
C HIS A 54 -9.59 -9.70 5.42
N THR A 55 -9.88 -10.29 4.25
CA THR A 55 -10.27 -11.71 4.13
C THR A 55 -9.12 -12.62 3.71
N PHE A 56 -7.90 -12.07 3.61
CA PHE A 56 -6.73 -12.82 3.18
C PHE A 56 -6.36 -13.95 4.14
N GLU A 57 -6.37 -15.17 3.64
CA GLU A 57 -5.94 -16.37 4.36
C GLU A 57 -4.45 -16.65 4.16
N PHE A 58 -3.71 -16.64 5.26
CA PHE A 58 -2.29 -16.94 5.27
C PHE A 58 -2.06 -18.47 5.15
N LYS A 59 -1.41 -18.91 4.06
CA LYS A 59 -1.21 -20.34 3.72
C LYS A 59 0.26 -20.78 3.91
N ALA A 60 0.50 -22.09 3.91
CA ALA A 60 1.85 -22.68 4.01
C ALA A 60 2.82 -22.15 2.93
N THR A 61 2.33 -21.85 1.74
CA THR A 61 3.14 -21.27 0.65
C THR A 61 3.70 -19.90 1.01
N HIS A 62 2.99 -19.11 1.82
CA HIS A 62 3.46 -17.81 2.31
C HIS A 62 4.55 -17.98 3.38
N LEU A 63 4.47 -19.04 4.22
CA LEU A 63 5.55 -19.39 5.16
C LEU A 63 6.86 -19.66 4.42
N SER A 64 6.83 -20.44 3.32
CA SER A 64 8.01 -20.72 2.51
C SER A 64 8.65 -19.47 1.88
N LYS A 65 7.87 -18.43 1.60
CA LYS A 65 8.39 -17.14 1.15
C LYS A 65 9.11 -16.41 2.28
N LEU A 66 8.50 -16.38 3.48
CA LEU A 66 9.10 -15.75 4.66
C LEU A 66 10.38 -16.45 5.12
N GLU A 67 10.42 -17.78 5.08
CA GLU A 67 11.60 -18.58 5.44
C GLU A 67 12.84 -18.21 4.61
N LYS A 68 12.64 -17.83 3.34
CA LYS A 68 13.71 -17.44 2.42
C LYS A 68 14.11 -15.97 2.56
N SER A 69 13.40 -15.20 3.39
CA SER A 69 13.57 -13.75 3.46
C SER A 69 14.47 -13.35 4.63
N ASP A 70 15.32 -12.35 4.39
CA ASP A 70 16.13 -11.71 5.43
C ASP A 70 15.38 -10.62 6.18
N LEU A 71 14.46 -9.94 5.47
CA LEU A 71 13.62 -8.85 5.97
C LEU A 71 12.17 -9.10 5.61
N TYR A 72 11.27 -8.74 6.52
CA TYR A 72 9.84 -8.69 6.27
C TYR A 72 9.28 -7.32 6.68
N PHE A 73 8.77 -6.58 5.72
CA PHE A 73 8.15 -5.26 5.90
C PHE A 73 6.65 -5.39 6.10
N THR A 74 6.18 -5.09 7.31
CA THR A 74 4.76 -5.17 7.69
C THR A 74 4.03 -3.86 7.47
N MET A 75 2.69 -3.93 7.34
CA MET A 75 1.78 -2.80 7.11
C MET A 75 0.61 -2.73 8.11
N GLY A 76 0.62 -3.55 9.16
CA GLY A 76 -0.44 -3.56 10.18
C GLY A 76 -1.70 -4.32 9.80
N LEU A 77 -1.65 -5.19 8.78
CA LEU A 77 -2.78 -5.99 8.30
C LEU A 77 -3.28 -7.01 9.33
N GLU A 78 -4.53 -7.44 9.21
CA GLU A 78 -5.15 -8.37 10.17
C GLU A 78 -4.37 -9.70 10.29
N PHE A 79 -3.97 -10.29 9.17
CA PHE A 79 -3.18 -11.53 9.21
C PHE A 79 -1.82 -11.35 9.89
N GLU A 80 -1.20 -10.16 9.79
CA GLU A 80 0.04 -9.86 10.49
C GLU A 80 -0.17 -9.91 12.00
N LYS A 81 -1.23 -9.25 12.51
CA LYS A 81 -1.54 -9.26 13.95
C LYS A 81 -1.68 -10.68 14.49
N VAL A 82 -2.29 -11.58 13.72
CA VAL A 82 -2.51 -12.99 14.10
C VAL A 82 -1.21 -13.82 14.04
N PHE A 83 -0.34 -13.55 13.06
CA PHE A 83 0.79 -14.46 12.76
C PHE A 83 2.16 -13.94 13.17
N LEU A 84 2.35 -12.65 13.50
CA LEU A 84 3.66 -12.06 13.77
C LEU A 84 4.46 -12.80 14.84
N ASP A 85 3.84 -13.19 15.96
CA ASP A 85 4.54 -13.91 17.02
C ASP A 85 4.93 -15.33 16.61
N LYS A 86 4.15 -15.96 15.74
CA LYS A 86 4.51 -17.25 15.14
C LYS A 86 5.69 -17.08 14.18
N PHE A 87 5.73 -16.00 13.38
CA PHE A 87 6.84 -15.72 12.49
C PHE A 87 8.14 -15.49 13.25
N LYS A 88 8.11 -14.69 14.33
CA LYS A 88 9.29 -14.46 15.20
C LYS A 88 9.84 -15.76 15.80
N ARG A 89 8.96 -16.68 16.22
CA ARG A 89 9.37 -17.97 16.77
C ARG A 89 9.93 -18.92 15.73
N ASN A 90 9.30 -18.99 14.55
CA ASN A 90 9.67 -19.96 13.52
C ASN A 90 10.85 -19.50 12.65
N PHE A 91 11.05 -18.18 12.52
CA PHE A 91 12.08 -17.60 11.67
C PHE A 91 12.96 -16.62 12.47
N PRO A 92 13.84 -17.12 13.38
CA PRO A 92 14.63 -16.26 14.28
C PRO A 92 15.61 -15.35 13.54
N ASN A 93 15.98 -15.68 12.30
CA ASN A 93 16.87 -14.87 11.46
C ASN A 93 16.14 -13.82 10.62
N LEU A 94 14.79 -13.89 10.54
CA LEU A 94 13.97 -12.92 9.83
C LEU A 94 13.83 -11.63 10.62
N SER A 95 14.33 -10.54 10.09
CA SER A 95 14.12 -9.22 10.67
C SER A 95 12.74 -8.67 10.25
N ILE A 96 11.83 -8.48 11.21
CA ILE A 96 10.48 -7.97 10.96
C ILE A 96 10.45 -6.48 11.25
N VAL A 97 10.04 -5.68 10.29
CA VAL A 97 10.09 -4.21 10.31
C VAL A 97 8.70 -3.61 10.09
N ASN A 98 8.20 -2.88 11.07
CA ASN A 98 6.98 -2.09 10.91
C ASN A 98 7.28 -0.84 10.08
N THR A 99 6.78 -0.80 8.84
CA THR A 99 7.00 0.34 7.94
C THR A 99 6.23 1.59 8.37
N GLN A 100 5.18 1.45 9.19
CA GLN A 100 4.35 2.57 9.66
C GLN A 100 4.84 3.16 11.00
N LYS A 101 6.04 2.80 11.47
CA LYS A 101 6.62 3.39 12.68
C LYS A 101 6.67 4.93 12.53
N ASN A 102 6.28 5.65 13.59
CA ASN A 102 6.19 7.11 13.67
C ASN A 102 5.07 7.75 12.81
N ILE A 103 4.09 6.98 12.35
CA ILE A 103 2.88 7.54 11.76
C ILE A 103 1.81 7.73 12.84
N HIS A 104 1.16 8.89 12.82
CA HIS A 104 -0.06 9.15 13.59
C HIS A 104 -1.25 8.66 12.75
N PHE A 105 -1.90 7.61 13.23
CA PHE A 105 -3.02 7.01 12.51
C PHE A 105 -4.28 7.86 12.62
N LEU A 106 -5.10 7.82 11.57
CA LEU A 106 -6.50 8.22 11.65
C LEU A 106 -7.27 7.13 12.40
N GLU A 107 -8.24 7.56 13.18
CA GLU A 107 -9.18 6.67 13.86
C GLU A 107 -10.48 6.67 13.08
N PHE A 108 -11.11 5.50 12.94
CA PHE A 108 -12.45 5.44 12.39
C PHE A 108 -13.43 5.97 13.45
N GLU A 109 -14.27 6.94 13.07
CA GLU A 109 -15.38 7.37 13.89
C GLU A 109 -16.45 6.27 13.87
N GLU A 110 -16.46 5.40 14.88
CA GLU A 110 -17.56 4.46 15.09
C GLU A 110 -18.67 5.16 15.88
N GLU A 111 -19.87 5.23 15.32
CA GLU A 111 -21.08 5.79 15.99
C GLU A 111 -21.58 4.95 17.19
N HIS A 112 -20.88 3.88 17.60
CA HIS A 112 -21.31 2.98 18.69
C HIS A 112 -20.24 2.82 19.76
N GLU A 113 -20.65 3.07 21.00
CA GLU A 113 -19.90 2.90 22.24
C GLU A 113 -19.32 1.46 22.36
N HIS A 114 -18.02 1.38 22.78
CA HIS A 114 -17.32 0.17 23.24
C HIS A 114 -16.59 -0.71 22.23
N HIS A 115 -15.76 -0.16 21.32
CA HIS A 115 -14.64 -0.95 20.77
C HIS A 115 -13.38 -0.07 20.68
N ASP A 116 -12.19 -0.67 20.90
CA ASP A 116 -10.90 -0.03 20.65
C ASP A 116 -10.97 0.68 19.31
N HIS A 117 -10.73 2.00 19.29
CA HIS A 117 -10.73 2.81 18.06
C HIS A 117 -9.86 2.14 17.01
N ALA A 118 -10.51 1.54 16.03
CA ALA A 118 -9.81 0.85 14.96
C ALA A 118 -8.99 1.87 14.16
N LYS A 119 -7.67 1.68 14.12
CA LYS A 119 -6.77 2.56 13.38
C LYS A 119 -6.89 2.29 11.90
N ASP A 120 -7.04 3.34 11.12
CA ASP A 120 -6.94 3.24 9.67
C ASP A 120 -5.48 2.98 9.26
N ILE A 121 -5.23 1.83 8.67
CA ILE A 121 -3.88 1.41 8.26
C ILE A 121 -3.50 1.84 6.84
N HIS A 122 -4.40 2.42 6.05
CA HIS A 122 -4.21 2.72 4.62
C HIS A 122 -3.30 3.92 4.34
N THR A 123 -2.27 4.09 5.15
CA THR A 123 -1.32 5.21 5.11
C THR A 123 -0.55 5.31 3.80
N TRP A 124 -0.46 4.22 3.04
CA TRP A 124 0.21 4.19 1.73
C TRP A 124 -0.54 4.96 0.62
N LEU A 125 -1.78 5.41 0.87
CA LEU A 125 -2.53 6.23 -0.07
C LEU A 125 -2.31 7.75 0.08
N ASP A 126 -1.43 8.14 0.99
CA ASP A 126 -0.94 9.53 1.12
C ASP A 126 0.55 9.60 0.71
N PRO A 127 0.91 10.26 -0.41
CA PRO A 127 2.29 10.35 -0.86
C PRO A 127 3.26 10.93 0.19
N ILE A 128 2.77 11.81 1.07
CA ILE A 128 3.62 12.40 2.10
C ILE A 128 3.85 11.43 3.27
N LEU A 129 2.86 10.62 3.63
CA LEU A 129 3.06 9.54 4.61
C LEU A 129 3.98 8.46 4.06
N VAL A 130 3.95 8.19 2.76
CA VAL A 130 4.87 7.25 2.12
C VAL A 130 6.34 7.67 2.28
N LYS A 131 6.67 8.95 2.48
CA LYS A 131 8.04 9.37 2.83
C LYS A 131 8.50 8.74 4.14
N ILE A 132 7.61 8.61 5.13
CA ILE A 132 7.92 7.94 6.42
C ILE A 132 8.11 6.44 6.20
N LEU A 133 7.20 5.79 5.45
CA LEU A 133 7.31 4.38 5.08
C LEU A 133 8.65 4.10 4.38
N ALA A 134 9.00 4.91 3.38
CA ALA A 134 10.24 4.82 2.62
C ALA A 134 11.49 4.98 3.50
N THR A 135 11.44 5.92 4.45
CA THR A 135 12.54 6.13 5.41
C THR A 135 12.73 4.91 6.31
N ASN A 136 11.65 4.31 6.83
CA ASN A 136 11.72 3.10 7.65
C ASN A 136 12.27 1.90 6.85
N ILE A 137 11.84 1.75 5.59
CA ILE A 137 12.36 0.72 4.67
C ILE A 137 13.85 0.94 4.41
N ALA A 138 14.26 2.15 4.06
CA ALA A 138 15.66 2.46 3.76
C ALA A 138 16.57 2.25 4.98
N THR A 139 16.09 2.59 6.18
CA THR A 139 16.83 2.38 7.43
C THR A 139 17.10 0.89 7.64
N ALA A 140 16.07 0.05 7.54
CA ALA A 140 16.22 -1.39 7.70
C ALA A 140 17.14 -2.03 6.63
N LEU A 141 17.02 -1.58 5.37
CA LEU A 141 17.90 -2.04 4.30
C LEU A 141 19.36 -1.63 4.53
N LYS A 142 19.62 -0.40 5.01
CA LYS A 142 20.98 0.06 5.35
C LYS A 142 21.58 -0.72 6.50
N GLU A 143 20.81 -1.05 7.51
CA GLU A 143 21.25 -1.87 8.65
C GLU A 143 21.56 -3.32 8.23
N LYS A 144 20.69 -3.92 7.42
CA LYS A 144 20.84 -5.32 6.98
C LYS A 144 21.92 -5.50 5.90
N TYR A 145 22.07 -4.51 4.99
CA TYR A 145 22.96 -4.56 3.83
C TYR A 145 23.84 -3.31 3.76
N PRO A 146 24.78 -3.11 4.72
CA PRO A 146 25.55 -1.87 4.84
C PRO A 146 26.44 -1.58 3.62
N GLN A 147 26.82 -2.60 2.84
CA GLN A 147 27.57 -2.44 1.59
C GLN A 147 26.82 -1.60 0.54
N ASN A 148 25.50 -1.55 0.59
CA ASN A 148 24.62 -0.79 -0.31
C ASN A 148 24.09 0.50 0.32
N ALA A 149 24.49 0.85 1.54
CA ALA A 149 23.90 1.95 2.33
C ALA A 149 23.89 3.30 1.59
N LYS A 150 24.97 3.64 0.86
CA LYS A 150 25.05 4.88 0.08
C LYS A 150 24.03 4.91 -1.07
N MET A 151 23.85 3.78 -1.74
CA MET A 151 22.86 3.64 -2.82
C MET A 151 21.45 3.80 -2.27
N TYR A 152 21.11 3.13 -1.16
CA TYR A 152 19.80 3.24 -0.53
C TYR A 152 19.49 4.66 -0.08
N GLU A 153 20.47 5.36 0.49
CA GLU A 153 20.32 6.77 0.88
C GLU A 153 20.05 7.67 -0.32
N THR A 154 20.83 7.53 -1.40
CA THR A 154 20.63 8.30 -2.63
C THR A 154 19.24 8.04 -3.24
N ASN A 155 18.84 6.77 -3.30
CA ASN A 155 17.54 6.37 -3.84
C ASN A 155 16.38 6.88 -2.97
N LEU A 156 16.53 6.86 -1.64
CA LEU A 156 15.54 7.42 -0.71
C LEU A 156 15.33 8.92 -0.98
N GLN A 157 16.41 9.69 -1.12
CA GLN A 157 16.31 11.12 -1.41
C GLN A 157 15.64 11.40 -2.76
N ASN A 158 15.95 10.60 -3.78
CA ASN A 158 15.29 10.72 -5.09
C ASN A 158 13.81 10.35 -4.99
N PHE A 159 13.48 9.27 -4.28
CA PHE A 159 12.09 8.86 -4.10
C PHE A 159 11.29 9.89 -3.30
N HIS A 160 11.88 10.55 -2.29
CA HIS A 160 11.23 11.65 -1.58
C HIS A 160 10.86 12.81 -2.51
N LYS A 161 11.73 13.16 -3.48
CA LYS A 161 11.43 14.20 -4.49
C LYS A 161 10.31 13.76 -5.44
N GLU A 162 10.32 12.50 -5.86
CA GLU A 162 9.23 11.93 -6.68
C GLU A 162 7.89 11.98 -5.95
N LEU A 163 7.86 11.66 -4.65
CA LEU A 163 6.66 11.73 -3.81
C LEU A 163 6.14 13.16 -3.65
N GLU A 164 7.03 14.14 -3.48
CA GLU A 164 6.66 15.56 -3.45
C GLU A 164 6.09 16.02 -4.80
N SER A 165 6.71 15.62 -5.89
CA SER A 165 6.21 15.90 -7.24
C SER A 165 4.84 15.28 -7.48
N LEU A 166 4.65 14.01 -7.09
CA LEU A 166 3.37 13.31 -7.20
C LEU A 166 2.28 14.03 -6.38
N ASN A 167 2.59 14.39 -5.13
CA ASN A 167 1.68 15.15 -4.27
C ASN A 167 1.24 16.47 -4.94
N SER A 168 2.19 17.21 -5.50
CA SER A 168 1.90 18.47 -6.19
C SER A 168 1.07 18.29 -7.46
N GLN A 169 1.31 17.22 -8.22
CA GLN A 169 0.52 16.89 -9.40
C GLN A 169 -0.93 16.56 -9.05
N ILE A 170 -1.14 15.77 -7.99
CA ILE A 170 -2.50 15.43 -7.51
C ILE A 170 -3.22 16.69 -7.02
N ASP A 171 -2.55 17.55 -6.24
CA ASP A 171 -3.14 18.79 -5.72
C ASP A 171 -3.56 19.72 -6.87
N GLU A 172 -2.70 19.95 -7.86
CA GLU A 172 -3.02 20.77 -9.03
C GLU A 172 -4.15 20.18 -9.88
N GLU A 173 -4.19 18.85 -10.05
CA GLU A 173 -5.28 18.18 -10.78
C GLU A 173 -6.64 18.36 -10.10
N LEU A 174 -6.68 18.38 -8.76
CA LEU A 174 -7.91 18.56 -7.97
C LEU A 174 -8.24 20.05 -7.72
N LYS A 175 -7.43 20.97 -8.21
CA LYS A 175 -7.67 22.39 -8.06
C LYS A 175 -8.96 22.83 -8.78
N GLY A 176 -9.75 23.65 -8.08
CA GLY A 176 -11.02 24.14 -8.62
C GLY A 176 -12.18 23.15 -8.63
N VAL A 177 -11.98 21.92 -8.16
CA VAL A 177 -13.06 20.96 -7.96
C VAL A 177 -14.00 21.48 -6.87
N LYS A 178 -15.30 21.61 -7.19
CA LYS A 178 -16.32 22.20 -6.29
C LYS A 178 -16.95 21.15 -5.37
N ASN A 179 -17.40 20.03 -5.94
CA ASN A 179 -17.87 18.91 -5.15
C ASN A 179 -16.67 18.08 -4.70
N ARG A 180 -16.54 17.83 -3.40
CA ARG A 180 -15.39 17.15 -2.82
C ARG A 180 -15.75 15.83 -2.15
N LYS A 181 -16.97 15.31 -2.41
CA LYS A 181 -17.48 14.08 -1.81
C LYS A 181 -17.56 12.96 -2.84
N PHE A 182 -17.13 11.77 -2.46
CA PHE A 182 -17.19 10.60 -3.33
C PHE A 182 -17.64 9.36 -2.53
N ILE A 183 -18.34 8.45 -3.19
CA ILE A 183 -18.71 7.16 -2.60
C ILE A 183 -17.67 6.13 -3.03
N VAL A 184 -17.19 5.36 -2.06
CA VAL A 184 -16.26 4.25 -2.26
C VAL A 184 -16.76 3.03 -1.51
N TYR A 185 -16.58 1.83 -2.09
CA TYR A 185 -17.05 0.62 -1.43
C TYR A 185 -16.31 0.38 -0.12
N HIS A 186 -15.01 0.13 -0.16
CA HIS A 186 -14.16 -0.06 1.01
C HIS A 186 -13.47 1.26 1.41
N PRO A 187 -13.50 1.67 2.70
CA PRO A 187 -13.04 2.99 3.18
C PRO A 187 -11.51 3.14 3.26
N SER A 188 -10.77 2.70 2.26
CA SER A 188 -9.30 2.77 2.24
C SER A 188 -8.72 4.16 1.93
N TRP A 189 -9.51 5.09 1.39
CA TRP A 189 -9.03 6.35 0.84
C TRP A 189 -9.04 7.54 1.81
N ALA A 190 -9.18 7.32 3.14
CA ALA A 190 -9.32 8.41 4.11
C ALA A 190 -8.08 9.31 4.20
N TYR A 191 -6.87 8.76 4.13
CA TYR A 191 -5.64 9.56 4.13
C TYR A 191 -5.51 10.41 2.87
N PHE A 192 -5.82 9.84 1.69
CA PHE A 192 -5.88 10.57 0.43
C PHE A 192 -6.94 11.69 0.51
N ALA A 193 -8.15 11.35 0.95
CA ALA A 193 -9.24 12.32 1.10
C ALA A 193 -8.83 13.47 2.02
N LYS A 194 -8.26 13.17 3.19
CA LYS A 194 -7.76 14.19 4.13
C LYS A 194 -6.68 15.07 3.52
N ARG A 195 -5.71 14.47 2.81
CA ARG A 195 -4.61 15.19 2.18
C ARG A 195 -5.10 16.24 1.18
N TYR A 196 -6.08 15.89 0.37
CA TYR A 196 -6.56 16.71 -0.73
C TYR A 196 -7.93 17.35 -0.47
N HIS A 197 -8.34 17.45 0.81
CA HIS A 197 -9.59 18.07 1.24
C HIS A 197 -10.84 17.49 0.58
N LEU A 198 -10.86 16.18 0.38
CA LEU A 198 -11.99 15.40 -0.09
C LEU A 198 -12.71 14.73 1.10
N GLU A 199 -13.93 14.25 0.89
CA GLU A 199 -14.70 13.45 1.85
C GLU A 199 -15.08 12.11 1.21
N GLN A 200 -14.58 11.00 1.75
CA GLN A 200 -15.05 9.68 1.34
C GLN A 200 -16.32 9.29 2.11
N ILE A 201 -17.26 8.71 1.40
CA ILE A 201 -18.50 8.12 1.95
C ILE A 201 -18.39 6.62 1.72
N PRO A 202 -18.15 5.81 2.76
CA PRO A 202 -17.99 4.36 2.60
C PRO A 202 -19.34 3.69 2.37
N VAL A 203 -19.33 2.62 1.57
CA VAL A 203 -20.46 1.69 1.43
C VAL A 203 -20.37 0.61 2.49
N GLU A 204 -19.21 0.04 2.67
CA GLU A 204 -18.90 -0.93 3.71
C GLU A 204 -18.83 -0.25 5.09
N ILE A 205 -19.30 -0.95 6.12
CA ILE A 205 -19.33 -0.45 7.50
C ILE A 205 -18.60 -1.45 8.40
N ALA A 206 -17.50 -1.01 9.02
CA ALA A 206 -16.70 -1.83 9.94
C ALA A 206 -16.29 -3.20 9.34
N GLY A 207 -15.85 -3.23 8.07
CA GLY A 207 -15.44 -4.44 7.39
C GLY A 207 -16.58 -5.38 7.00
N LYS A 208 -17.85 -4.91 7.00
CA LYS A 208 -19.04 -5.73 6.71
C LYS A 208 -19.87 -5.13 5.60
N GLU A 209 -20.56 -6.00 4.86
CA GLU A 209 -21.59 -5.55 3.91
C GLU A 209 -22.65 -4.67 4.59
N PRO A 210 -23.11 -3.59 3.92
CA PRO A 210 -24.08 -2.67 4.48
C PRO A 210 -25.44 -3.33 4.67
N LYS A 211 -26.14 -2.98 5.75
CA LYS A 211 -27.54 -3.35 5.95
C LYS A 211 -28.44 -2.50 5.04
N ILE A 212 -29.70 -2.91 4.89
CA ILE A 212 -30.70 -2.17 4.08
C ILE A 212 -30.88 -0.73 4.59
N SER A 213 -30.83 -0.50 5.91
CA SER A 213 -30.87 0.83 6.52
C SER A 213 -29.72 1.72 6.06
N ASP A 214 -28.51 1.14 6.00
CA ASP A 214 -27.30 1.84 5.61
C ASP A 214 -27.34 2.22 4.12
N LEU A 215 -27.77 1.28 3.27
CA LEU A 215 -27.96 1.55 1.86
C LEU A 215 -28.95 2.71 1.64
N LYS A 216 -30.08 2.74 2.37
CA LYS A 216 -31.06 3.85 2.28
C LYS A 216 -30.42 5.20 2.67
N ARG A 217 -29.60 5.23 3.73
CA ARG A 217 -28.90 6.43 4.18
C ARG A 217 -27.90 6.90 3.12
N ILE A 218 -27.11 5.98 2.55
CA ILE A 218 -26.12 6.28 1.51
C ILE A 218 -26.80 6.78 0.24
N ILE A 219 -27.92 6.15 -0.20
CA ILE A 219 -28.72 6.60 -1.36
C ILE A 219 -29.22 8.02 -1.16
N LYS A 220 -29.77 8.33 0.04
CA LYS A 220 -30.21 9.68 0.36
C LYS A 220 -29.06 10.68 0.23
N LYS A 221 -27.90 10.41 0.88
CA LYS A 221 -26.73 11.27 0.83
C LYS A 221 -26.19 11.42 -0.61
N ALA A 222 -26.14 10.33 -1.40
CA ALA A 222 -25.72 10.37 -2.79
C ALA A 222 -26.58 11.29 -3.65
N ARG A 223 -27.90 11.28 -3.45
CA ARG A 223 -28.85 12.14 -4.16
C ARG A 223 -28.73 13.61 -3.75
N GLU A 224 -28.62 13.87 -2.44
CA GLU A 224 -28.43 15.23 -1.88
C GLU A 224 -27.15 15.88 -2.39
N GLU A 225 -26.06 15.12 -2.45
CA GLU A 225 -24.72 15.57 -2.91
C GLU A 225 -24.53 15.43 -4.43
N ASN A 226 -25.55 14.98 -5.17
CA ASN A 226 -25.52 14.76 -6.63
C ASN A 226 -24.35 13.86 -7.07
N ILE A 227 -24.02 12.82 -6.31
CA ILE A 227 -22.93 11.90 -6.62
C ILE A 227 -23.32 11.02 -7.81
N LYS A 228 -22.48 10.98 -8.85
CA LYS A 228 -22.72 10.26 -10.10
C LYS A 228 -21.81 9.06 -10.33
N VAL A 229 -20.83 8.86 -9.47
CA VAL A 229 -19.88 7.74 -9.58
C VAL A 229 -19.72 7.08 -8.22
N ILE A 230 -19.73 5.75 -8.20
CA ILE A 230 -19.42 4.91 -7.04
C ILE A 230 -18.15 4.14 -7.35
N PHE A 231 -17.14 4.32 -6.52
CA PHE A 231 -15.85 3.66 -6.70
C PHE A 231 -15.82 2.32 -5.97
N VAL A 232 -15.27 1.30 -6.64
CA VAL A 232 -15.11 -0.06 -6.11
C VAL A 232 -13.66 -0.50 -6.28
N GLN A 233 -13.16 -1.26 -5.33
CA GLN A 233 -11.83 -1.83 -5.39
C GLN A 233 -11.85 -3.27 -5.91
N PRO A 234 -10.80 -3.73 -6.61
CA PRO A 234 -10.64 -5.14 -6.96
C PRO A 234 -10.64 -6.04 -5.72
N GLY A 235 -11.29 -7.19 -5.80
CA GLY A 235 -11.40 -8.14 -4.68
C GLY A 235 -12.60 -7.93 -3.76
N PHE A 236 -13.27 -6.78 -3.83
CA PHE A 236 -14.45 -6.50 -3.02
C PHE A 236 -15.77 -6.82 -3.74
N PRO A 237 -16.84 -7.18 -2.99
CA PRO A 237 -18.14 -7.49 -3.57
C PRO A 237 -18.78 -6.27 -4.25
N GLU A 238 -19.23 -6.42 -5.49
CA GLU A 238 -19.85 -5.31 -6.23
C GLU A 238 -21.38 -5.20 -6.05
N ASN A 239 -22.03 -6.19 -5.42
CA ASN A 239 -23.49 -6.26 -5.38
C ASN A 239 -24.15 -5.02 -4.75
N ALA A 240 -23.68 -4.60 -3.58
CA ALA A 240 -24.21 -3.39 -2.92
C ALA A 240 -23.91 -2.13 -3.72
N ALA A 241 -22.72 -2.01 -4.34
CA ALA A 241 -22.38 -0.89 -5.20
C ALA A 241 -23.26 -0.83 -6.44
N ARG A 242 -23.62 -1.98 -7.04
CA ARG A 242 -24.54 -2.04 -8.20
C ARG A 242 -25.95 -1.59 -7.83
N VAL A 243 -26.46 -1.99 -6.66
CA VAL A 243 -27.76 -1.52 -6.14
C VAL A 243 -27.73 -0.01 -5.95
N LEU A 244 -26.70 0.51 -5.28
CA LEU A 244 -26.54 1.96 -5.06
C LEU A 244 -26.46 2.72 -6.39
N ALA A 245 -25.64 2.24 -7.33
CA ALA A 245 -25.48 2.87 -8.63
C ALA A 245 -26.80 2.98 -9.38
N LYS A 246 -27.60 1.90 -9.40
CA LYS A 246 -28.93 1.90 -10.00
C LYS A 246 -29.87 2.90 -9.35
N GLU A 247 -29.95 2.90 -8.01
CA GLU A 247 -30.84 3.76 -7.23
C GLU A 247 -30.48 5.25 -7.30
N CYS A 248 -29.19 5.57 -7.50
CA CYS A 248 -28.67 6.94 -7.57
C CYS A 248 -28.49 7.44 -9.02
N ASN A 249 -28.78 6.61 -10.03
CA ASN A 249 -28.42 6.87 -11.43
C ASN A 249 -26.95 7.25 -11.58
N ALA A 250 -26.08 6.48 -10.91
CA ALA A 250 -24.65 6.64 -10.89
C ALA A 250 -23.95 5.54 -11.70
N LYS A 251 -22.69 5.77 -12.08
CA LYS A 251 -21.82 4.79 -12.70
C LYS A 251 -20.92 4.13 -11.67
N ILE A 252 -20.46 2.91 -11.95
CA ILE A 252 -19.40 2.27 -11.18
C ILE A 252 -18.07 2.52 -11.87
N ALA A 253 -17.04 2.87 -11.11
CA ALA A 253 -15.67 2.99 -11.56
C ALA A 253 -14.75 2.20 -10.62
N MET A 254 -13.69 1.61 -11.18
CA MET A 254 -12.70 0.86 -10.40
C MET A 254 -11.56 1.78 -10.02
N ILE A 255 -11.09 1.67 -8.76
CA ILE A 255 -9.84 2.26 -8.25
C ILE A 255 -9.11 1.20 -7.43
N ASN A 256 -7.80 1.09 -7.59
CA ASN A 256 -7.04 0.00 -6.99
C ASN A 256 -6.06 0.51 -5.92
N HIS A 257 -6.47 0.45 -4.66
CA HIS A 257 -5.65 0.85 -3.51
C HIS A 257 -4.43 -0.06 -3.26
N LEU A 258 -4.40 -1.26 -3.86
CA LEU A 258 -3.32 -2.25 -3.77
C LEU A 258 -2.55 -2.41 -5.08
N SER A 259 -2.57 -1.42 -5.96
CA SER A 259 -1.86 -1.47 -7.24
C SER A 259 -0.35 -1.58 -7.04
N LYS A 260 0.28 -2.44 -7.84
CA LYS A 260 1.74 -2.52 -7.96
C LYS A 260 2.34 -1.28 -8.66
N GLU A 261 1.59 -0.68 -9.60
CA GLU A 261 1.93 0.60 -10.23
C GLU A 261 1.35 1.76 -9.41
N TRP A 262 1.74 1.84 -8.15
CA TRP A 262 1.15 2.65 -7.11
C TRP A 262 1.04 4.15 -7.47
N ASP A 263 2.10 4.74 -8.00
CA ASP A 263 2.17 6.16 -8.38
C ASP A 263 1.22 6.50 -9.54
N LYS A 264 1.19 5.66 -10.55
CA LYS A 264 0.26 5.79 -11.69
C LYS A 264 -1.19 5.64 -11.24
N GLU A 265 -1.46 4.65 -10.38
CA GLU A 265 -2.81 4.41 -9.86
C GLU A 265 -3.35 5.61 -9.08
N LEU A 266 -2.52 6.27 -8.26
CA LEU A 266 -2.94 7.49 -7.55
C LEU A 266 -3.32 8.60 -8.53
N LEU A 267 -2.56 8.78 -9.61
CA LEU A 267 -2.88 9.78 -10.64
C LEU A 267 -4.15 9.41 -11.42
N GLU A 268 -4.33 8.14 -11.80
CA GLU A 268 -5.54 7.69 -12.50
C GLU A 268 -6.78 7.79 -11.59
N THR A 269 -6.66 7.44 -10.31
CA THR A 269 -7.70 7.65 -9.31
C THR A 269 -8.05 9.14 -9.19
N THR A 270 -7.05 10.02 -9.16
CA THR A 270 -7.23 11.49 -9.12
C THR A 270 -8.04 11.97 -10.32
N LYS A 271 -7.69 11.54 -11.53
CA LYS A 271 -8.42 11.88 -12.75
C LYS A 271 -9.86 11.34 -12.74
N ALA A 272 -10.03 10.11 -12.24
CA ALA A 272 -11.36 9.50 -12.12
C ALA A 272 -12.24 10.27 -11.12
N LEU A 273 -11.70 10.68 -9.98
CA LEU A 273 -12.38 11.54 -9.00
C LEU A 273 -12.75 12.89 -9.61
N LYS A 274 -11.79 13.59 -10.23
CA LYS A 274 -12.05 14.88 -10.90
C LYS A 274 -13.18 14.80 -11.94
N LYS A 275 -13.20 13.72 -12.71
CA LYS A 275 -14.26 13.49 -13.72
C LYS A 275 -15.62 13.17 -13.10
N ALA A 276 -15.64 12.66 -11.87
CA ALA A 276 -16.84 12.31 -11.13
C ALA A 276 -17.47 13.52 -10.41
N PHE A 277 -16.67 14.53 -10.10
CA PHE A 277 -17.05 15.79 -9.47
C PHE A 277 -17.56 16.81 -10.47
#